data_9f42476eb7df87271be191ef84819cef
#
_entry.id   9f42476eb7df87271be191ef84819cef
#
_cell.length_a   1.000
_cell.length_b   1.000
_cell.length_c   1.000
_cell.angle_alpha   90.00
_cell.angle_beta   90.00
_cell.angle_gamma   90.00
#
_symmetry.space_group_name_H-M   'P 1'
#
loop_
_entity.id
_entity.type
_entity.pdbx_description
1 polymer ?
#
loop_
_entity_poly.entity_id
_entity_poly.type
_entity_poly.pdbx_seq_one_letter_code
_entity_poly.pdbx_strand_id
1 'polypeptide(L)'
;GTVGKKATLVSGKYRNHPQLYGVLVDRPGGVKSIVNNYFLRPLEYLNRNAKDRWNRKKRELLLDDPNAEVPLPSIYMTKDVTPERLKQLLVSSKTGIFEFHDELAGMFADFGKYSKTGSSDMEMRLSLYNGQVEAPDRKGDDEFLIEPEETSYSLYGTIQYKTLQRYFKPIVERENGGFDRFLFV
;
A
#
# COMPACT_ATOMS: atom_id res chain seq x y z
N GLY A 1 -9.36 3.76 -1.68
CA GLY A 1 -9.06 3.24 -0.37
C GLY A 1 -10.24 2.72 0.43
N THR A 2 -11.30 3.51 0.64
CA THR A 2 -12.44 3.08 1.51
C THR A 2 -13.42 2.15 0.82
N VAL A 3 -13.47 2.13 -0.50
CA VAL A 3 -14.32 1.21 -1.29
C VAL A 3 -13.70 -0.18 -1.31
N GLY A 4 -12.42 -0.25 -1.63
CA GLY A 4 -11.60 -1.45 -1.54
C GLY A 4 -12.29 -2.74 -1.95
N LYS A 5 -12.24 -3.72 -1.09
CA LYS A 5 -12.83 -5.07 -1.28
C LYS A 5 -14.37 -5.08 -1.42
N LYS A 6 -15.05 -3.97 -1.11
CA LYS A 6 -16.52 -3.89 -1.14
C LYS A 6 -17.10 -3.73 -2.54
N ALA A 7 -16.29 -3.43 -3.54
CA ALA A 7 -16.71 -3.31 -4.91
C ALA A 7 -15.77 -4.07 -5.84
N THR A 8 -16.35 -4.70 -6.84
CA THR A 8 -15.62 -5.37 -7.90
C THR A 8 -16.09 -4.80 -9.23
N LEU A 9 -15.16 -4.37 -10.07
CA LEU A 9 -15.42 -4.00 -11.45
C LEU A 9 -15.46 -5.27 -12.29
N VAL A 10 -16.57 -5.49 -12.99
CA VAL A 10 -16.76 -6.64 -13.87
C VAL A 10 -16.85 -6.17 -15.31
N SER A 11 -15.96 -6.64 -16.17
CA SER A 11 -15.99 -6.39 -17.62
C SER A 11 -15.78 -7.70 -18.36
N GLY A 12 -16.86 -8.28 -18.86
CA GLY A 12 -16.86 -9.62 -19.44
C GLY A 12 -16.40 -10.67 -18.41
N LYS A 13 -15.30 -11.37 -18.70
CA LYS A 13 -14.68 -12.36 -17.79
C LYS A 13 -13.70 -11.77 -16.77
N TYR A 14 -13.39 -10.48 -16.88
CA TYR A 14 -12.42 -9.83 -16.01
C TYR A 14 -13.11 -9.28 -14.75
N ARG A 15 -12.48 -9.53 -13.61
CA ARG A 15 -12.90 -9.02 -12.30
C ARG A 15 -11.72 -8.30 -11.66
N ASN A 16 -11.88 -7.03 -11.34
CA ASN A 16 -10.83 -6.23 -10.72
C ASN A 16 -11.41 -5.41 -9.55
N HIS A 17 -10.64 -5.26 -8.50
CA HIS A 17 -10.93 -4.29 -7.46
C HIS A 17 -10.52 -2.87 -7.92
N PRO A 18 -11.16 -1.81 -7.41
CA PRO A 18 -10.82 -0.44 -7.76
C PRO A 18 -9.49 -0.05 -7.09
N GLN A 19 -8.40 -0.44 -7.71
CA GLN A 19 -7.04 -0.13 -7.27
C GLN A 19 -6.51 1.04 -8.09
N LEU A 20 -5.83 1.97 -7.45
CA LEU A 20 -5.25 3.14 -8.11
C LEU A 20 -3.85 3.41 -7.56
N TYR A 21 -2.90 3.55 -8.48
CA TYR A 21 -1.57 4.07 -8.20
C TYR A 21 -1.46 5.46 -8.80
N GLY A 22 -1.33 6.47 -7.95
CA GLY A 22 -1.28 7.87 -8.37
C GLY A 22 0.00 8.56 -7.94
N VAL A 23 0.52 9.40 -8.81
CA VAL A 23 1.71 10.21 -8.55
C VAL A 23 1.43 11.67 -8.86
N LEU A 24 1.51 12.53 -7.86
CA LEU A 24 1.48 13.97 -8.07
C LEU A 24 2.91 14.45 -8.33
N VAL A 25 3.13 14.98 -9.53
CA VAL A 25 4.41 15.53 -9.95
C VAL A 25 4.38 17.04 -9.83
N ASP A 26 5.28 17.62 -9.05
CA ASP A 26 5.31 19.07 -8.85
C ASP A 26 6.73 19.61 -8.71
N ARG A 27 6.86 20.92 -8.68
CA ARG A 27 8.12 21.64 -8.46
C ARG A 27 8.45 21.70 -6.96
N PRO A 28 9.73 21.88 -6.59
CA PRO A 28 10.10 22.24 -5.22
C PRO A 28 9.36 23.51 -4.76
N GLY A 29 8.82 23.50 -3.54
CA GLY A 29 8.06 24.63 -2.99
C GLY A 29 6.62 24.77 -3.49
N GLY A 30 6.11 23.81 -4.27
CA GLY A 30 4.69 23.72 -4.61
C GLY A 30 3.80 23.43 -3.40
N VAL A 31 2.51 23.62 -3.57
CA VAL A 31 1.50 23.45 -2.49
C VAL A 31 1.12 22.00 -2.19
N LYS A 32 1.95 21.02 -2.62
CA LYS A 32 1.68 19.58 -2.47
C LYS A 32 1.21 19.20 -1.08
N SER A 33 1.93 19.62 -0.05
CA SER A 33 1.61 19.27 1.34
C SER A 33 0.25 19.81 1.79
N ILE A 34 -0.16 20.99 1.32
CA ILE A 34 -1.47 21.56 1.65
C ILE A 34 -2.58 20.74 1.02
N VAL A 35 -2.43 20.41 -0.28
CA VAL A 35 -3.39 19.61 -1.03
C VAL A 35 -3.48 18.20 -0.43
N ASN A 36 -2.35 17.55 -0.19
CA ASN A 36 -2.29 16.22 0.41
C ASN A 36 -2.97 16.19 1.79
N ASN A 37 -2.65 17.15 2.66
CA ASN A 37 -3.26 17.24 3.98
C ASN A 37 -4.78 17.36 3.90
N TYR A 38 -5.30 18.13 2.94
CA TYR A 38 -6.74 18.26 2.75
C TYR A 38 -7.40 16.92 2.36
N PHE A 39 -6.83 16.19 1.39
CA PHE A 39 -7.37 14.92 0.92
C PHE A 39 -7.15 13.76 1.90
N LEU A 40 -6.08 13.78 2.68
CA LEU A 40 -5.76 12.70 3.62
C LEU A 40 -6.53 12.81 4.94
N ARG A 41 -6.99 14.01 5.34
CA ARG A 41 -7.73 14.23 6.60
C ARG A 41 -8.86 13.24 6.87
N PRO A 42 -9.75 12.93 5.90
CA PRO A 42 -10.82 11.96 6.14
C PRO A 42 -10.30 10.56 6.47
N LEU A 43 -9.25 10.11 5.77
CA LEU A 43 -8.63 8.81 6.02
C LEU A 43 -7.87 8.78 7.35
N GLU A 44 -7.19 9.86 7.70
CA GLU A 44 -6.52 10.02 8.99
C GLU A 44 -7.53 9.98 10.15
N TYR A 45 -8.68 10.62 9.98
CA TYR A 45 -9.78 10.55 10.96
C TYR A 45 -10.30 9.13 11.13
N LEU A 46 -10.56 8.42 10.02
CA LEU A 46 -10.99 7.02 10.04
C LEU A 46 -9.94 6.12 10.72
N ASN A 47 -8.66 6.33 10.42
CA ASN A 47 -7.56 5.60 11.05
C ASN A 47 -7.49 5.84 12.56
N ARG A 48 -7.63 7.08 13.01
CA ARG A 48 -7.66 7.42 14.43
C ARG A 48 -8.77 6.66 15.14
N ASN A 49 -9.97 6.74 14.61
CA ASN A 49 -11.12 6.04 15.19
C ASN A 49 -10.93 4.51 15.19
N ALA A 50 -10.30 3.96 14.15
CA ALA A 50 -10.01 2.53 14.09
C ALA A 50 -8.99 2.11 15.15
N LYS A 51 -7.92 2.90 15.32
CA LYS A 51 -6.90 2.68 16.38
C LYS A 51 -7.48 2.80 17.78
N ASP A 52 -8.36 3.78 18.02
CA ASP A 52 -8.99 3.97 19.32
C ASP A 52 -9.92 2.79 19.69
N ARG A 53 -10.69 2.29 18.70
CA ARG A 53 -11.51 1.08 18.91
C ARG A 53 -10.65 -0.13 19.17
N TRP A 54 -9.56 -0.30 18.42
CA TRP A 54 -8.63 -1.41 18.63
C TRP A 54 -7.94 -1.35 19.97
N ASN A 55 -7.49 -0.17 20.41
CA ASN A 55 -6.84 0.03 21.71
C ASN A 55 -7.78 -0.29 22.87
N ARG A 56 -9.08 0.02 22.75
CA ARG A 56 -10.09 -0.35 23.73
C ARG A 56 -10.25 -1.87 23.79
N LYS A 57 -10.50 -2.50 22.65
CA LYS A 57 -10.65 -3.95 22.55
C LYS A 57 -9.42 -4.70 23.05
N LYS A 58 -8.22 -4.22 22.71
CA LYS A 58 -6.97 -4.78 23.23
C LYS A 58 -6.91 -4.76 24.75
N ARG A 59 -7.28 -3.63 25.37
CA ARG A 59 -7.29 -3.50 26.83
C ARG A 59 -8.30 -4.45 27.47
N GLU A 60 -9.49 -4.56 26.94
CA GLU A 60 -10.52 -5.50 27.41
C GLU A 60 -10.01 -6.94 27.36
N LEU A 61 -9.45 -7.37 26.22
CA LEU A 61 -8.91 -8.73 26.06
C LEU A 61 -7.79 -9.03 27.05
N LEU A 62 -6.86 -8.11 27.26
CA LEU A 62 -5.71 -8.32 28.15
C LEU A 62 -6.08 -8.20 29.65
N LEU A 63 -7.22 -7.59 29.99
CA LEU A 63 -7.77 -7.61 31.35
C LEU A 63 -8.40 -8.97 31.66
N ASP A 64 -9.05 -9.60 30.67
CA ASP A 64 -9.67 -10.92 30.84
C ASP A 64 -8.60 -12.03 30.80
N ASP A 65 -7.65 -11.95 29.91
CA ASP A 65 -6.51 -12.89 29.80
C ASP A 65 -5.23 -12.12 29.40
N PRO A 66 -4.26 -11.99 30.34
CA PRO A 66 -2.99 -11.31 30.05
C PRO A 66 -2.16 -11.91 28.91
N ASN A 67 -2.40 -13.18 28.56
CA ASN A 67 -1.72 -13.88 27.49
C ASN A 67 -2.58 -13.96 26.19
N ALA A 68 -3.73 -13.29 26.15
CA ALA A 68 -4.59 -13.31 24.99
C ALA A 68 -3.87 -12.82 23.74
N GLU A 69 -4.05 -13.52 22.64
CA GLU A 69 -3.58 -13.09 21.32
C GLU A 69 -4.37 -11.87 20.86
N VAL A 70 -3.68 -10.75 20.68
CA VAL A 70 -4.30 -9.48 20.27
C VAL A 70 -4.31 -9.41 18.75
N PRO A 71 -5.49 -9.37 18.10
CA PRO A 71 -5.57 -9.27 16.64
C PRO A 71 -4.96 -7.95 16.15
N LEU A 72 -4.44 -7.95 14.93
CA LEU A 72 -3.88 -6.76 14.30
C LEU A 72 -4.95 -5.67 14.09
N PRO A 73 -4.59 -4.38 14.17
CA PRO A 73 -5.53 -3.30 13.92
C PRO A 73 -5.96 -3.28 12.43
N SER A 74 -7.27 -3.22 12.18
CA SER A 74 -7.77 -2.95 10.84
C SER A 74 -7.75 -1.44 10.58
N ILE A 75 -6.82 -0.98 9.77
CA ILE A 75 -6.65 0.43 9.39
C ILE A 75 -6.98 0.65 7.92
N TYR A 76 -7.20 1.90 7.54
CA TYR A 76 -7.53 2.30 6.16
C TYR A 76 -6.33 2.83 5.39
N MET A 77 -5.39 3.44 6.09
CA MET A 77 -4.25 4.12 5.48
C MET A 77 -2.98 3.89 6.29
N THR A 78 -1.86 3.77 5.57
CA THR A 78 -0.52 3.74 6.14
C THR A 78 0.42 4.73 5.44
N LYS A 79 1.55 5.05 6.09
CA LYS A 79 2.65 5.87 5.56
C LYS A 79 3.96 5.14 5.85
N ASP A 80 4.86 5.13 4.89
CA ASP A 80 6.23 4.61 5.05
C ASP A 80 6.29 3.24 5.77
N VAL A 81 5.57 2.27 5.25
CA VAL A 81 5.44 0.94 5.85
C VAL A 81 6.42 -0.04 5.19
N THR A 82 7.02 -0.93 6.00
CA THR A 82 7.83 -2.03 5.44
C THR A 82 6.94 -3.06 4.74
N PRO A 83 7.47 -3.83 3.78
CA PRO A 83 6.73 -4.86 3.05
C PRO A 83 6.06 -5.88 3.98
N GLU A 84 6.78 -6.37 4.98
CA GLU A 84 6.26 -7.34 5.96
C GLU A 84 5.07 -6.77 6.72
N ARG A 85 5.20 -5.52 7.17
CA ARG A 85 4.11 -4.84 7.88
C ARG A 85 2.92 -4.57 6.97
N LEU A 86 3.17 -4.22 5.70
CA LEU A 86 2.10 -4.03 4.72
C LEU A 86 1.30 -5.32 4.51
N LYS A 87 1.97 -6.47 4.38
CA LYS A 87 1.32 -7.79 4.29
C LYS A 87 0.40 -8.06 5.48
N GLN A 88 0.92 -7.89 6.70
CA GLN A 88 0.12 -8.04 7.93
C GLN A 88 -1.12 -7.13 7.94
N LEU A 89 -0.97 -5.88 7.51
CA LEU A 89 -2.08 -4.92 7.43
C LEU A 89 -3.10 -5.31 6.37
N LEU A 90 -2.68 -5.87 5.24
CA LEU A 90 -3.58 -6.35 4.18
C LEU A 90 -4.42 -7.53 4.67
N VAL A 91 -3.83 -8.45 5.43
CA VAL A 91 -4.57 -9.57 6.06
C VAL A 91 -5.63 -9.04 7.03
N SER A 92 -5.25 -8.13 7.91
CA SER A 92 -6.16 -7.59 8.95
C SER A 92 -7.20 -6.60 8.41
N SER A 93 -7.00 -6.06 7.20
CA SER A 93 -7.88 -5.04 6.64
C SER A 93 -9.15 -5.64 6.04
N LYS A 94 -10.30 -5.12 6.49
CA LYS A 94 -11.63 -5.47 5.95
C LYS A 94 -11.98 -4.72 4.67
N THR A 95 -11.28 -3.63 4.37
CA THR A 95 -11.64 -2.72 3.26
C THR A 95 -10.54 -2.52 2.24
N GLY A 96 -9.32 -2.95 2.55
CA GLY A 96 -8.12 -2.65 1.79
C GLY A 96 -7.28 -1.55 2.44
N ILE A 97 -6.11 -1.32 1.88
CA ILE A 97 -5.12 -0.36 2.39
C ILE A 97 -4.84 0.71 1.35
N PHE A 98 -4.81 1.95 1.80
CA PHE A 98 -4.28 3.08 1.06
C PHE A 98 -2.90 3.43 1.63
N GLU A 99 -1.85 3.31 0.82
CA GLU A 99 -0.50 3.72 1.19
C GLU A 99 -0.19 5.10 0.63
N PHE A 100 0.29 6.00 1.48
CA PHE A 100 0.69 7.35 1.10
C PHE A 100 2.18 7.57 1.32
N HIS A 101 2.85 8.14 0.33
CA HIS A 101 4.23 8.60 0.40
C HIS A 101 4.33 10.10 0.11
N ASP A 102 4.89 10.85 1.05
CA ASP A 102 5.13 12.29 0.83
C ASP A 102 6.21 12.52 -0.25
N GLU A 103 7.17 11.57 -0.40
CA GLU A 103 8.17 11.58 -1.46
C GLU A 103 8.43 10.15 -1.97
N LEU A 104 8.11 9.91 -3.24
CA LEU A 104 8.27 8.59 -3.89
C LEU A 104 9.69 8.30 -4.39
N ALA A 105 10.62 9.24 -4.25
CA ALA A 105 11.99 9.09 -4.77
C ALA A 105 12.68 7.83 -4.23
N GLY A 106 12.53 7.52 -2.94
CA GLY A 106 13.09 6.33 -2.33
C GLY A 106 12.55 5.05 -2.94
N MET A 107 11.23 4.98 -3.09
CA MET A 107 10.56 3.84 -3.72
C MET A 107 11.03 3.65 -5.18
N PHE A 108 11.09 4.72 -5.98
CA PHE A 108 11.54 4.63 -7.37
C PHE A 108 13.04 4.34 -7.49
N ALA A 109 13.86 4.70 -6.51
CA ALA A 109 15.28 4.33 -6.48
C ALA A 109 15.48 2.82 -6.37
N ASP A 110 14.55 2.10 -5.79
CA ASP A 110 14.62 0.64 -5.61
C ASP A 110 14.11 -0.13 -6.83
N PHE A 111 13.43 0.53 -7.77
CA PHE A 111 13.00 -0.07 -9.05
C PHE A 111 14.12 -0.72 -9.86
N GLY A 112 15.33 -0.41 -9.56
CA GLY A 112 16.45 -0.85 -10.37
C GLY A 112 17.50 -1.66 -9.63
N LYS A 113 17.36 -1.83 -8.35
CA LYS A 113 18.31 -2.61 -7.58
C LYS A 113 17.88 -4.08 -7.59
N TYR A 114 18.62 -4.90 -8.33
CA TYR A 114 18.52 -6.34 -8.19
C TYR A 114 18.89 -6.70 -6.75
N SER A 115 17.89 -7.00 -5.93
CA SER A 115 18.14 -7.67 -4.66
C SER A 115 18.52 -9.10 -4.97
N LYS A 116 19.74 -9.52 -4.60
CA LYS A 116 20.20 -10.91 -4.69
C LYS A 116 19.42 -11.86 -3.78
N THR A 117 18.46 -11.36 -3.01
CA THR A 117 17.81 -12.08 -1.90
C THR A 117 16.28 -12.10 -1.95
N GLY A 118 15.64 -11.82 -3.07
CA GLY A 118 14.18 -11.89 -3.20
C GLY A 118 13.55 -10.66 -3.85
N SER A 119 12.25 -10.70 -4.08
CA SER A 119 11.49 -9.63 -4.71
C SER A 119 11.76 -8.28 -4.03
N SER A 120 12.01 -7.26 -4.82
CA SER A 120 12.15 -5.90 -4.28
C SER A 120 10.82 -5.45 -3.68
N ASP A 121 10.88 -4.53 -2.72
CA ASP A 121 9.68 -3.88 -2.13
C ASP A 121 8.70 -3.39 -3.19
N MET A 122 9.24 -3.00 -4.32
CA MET A 122 8.46 -2.50 -5.45
C MET A 122 7.77 -3.63 -6.22
N GLU A 123 8.43 -4.76 -6.43
CA GLU A 123 7.81 -5.93 -7.10
C GLU A 123 6.58 -6.41 -6.33
N MET A 124 6.67 -6.43 -5.00
CA MET A 124 5.51 -6.73 -4.17
C MET A 124 4.36 -5.74 -4.41
N ARG A 125 4.65 -4.43 -4.46
CA ARG A 125 3.60 -3.43 -4.73
C ARG A 125 3.02 -3.53 -6.14
N LEU A 126 3.84 -3.89 -7.13
CA LEU A 126 3.36 -4.14 -8.50
C LEU A 126 2.46 -5.39 -8.56
N SER A 127 2.78 -6.44 -7.81
CA SER A 127 1.93 -7.63 -7.69
C SER A 127 0.60 -7.29 -7.01
N LEU A 128 0.62 -6.44 -5.97
CA LEU A 128 -0.59 -5.94 -5.31
C LEU A 128 -1.52 -5.16 -6.25
N TYR A 129 -0.99 -4.48 -7.27
CA TYR A 129 -1.82 -3.83 -8.29
C TYR A 129 -2.71 -4.82 -9.06
N ASN A 130 -2.24 -6.02 -9.25
CA ASN A 130 -3.01 -7.09 -9.91
C ASN A 130 -3.89 -7.89 -8.91
N GLY A 131 -3.95 -7.48 -7.65
CA GLY A 131 -4.62 -8.23 -6.59
C GLY A 131 -3.86 -9.47 -6.13
N GLN A 132 -2.64 -9.66 -6.60
CA GLN A 132 -1.79 -10.80 -6.23
C GLN A 132 -0.89 -10.42 -5.07
N VAL A 133 -0.83 -11.29 -4.07
CA VAL A 133 0.24 -11.26 -3.06
C VAL A 133 1.03 -12.54 -3.24
N GLU A 134 2.22 -12.43 -3.80
CA GLU A 134 3.16 -13.54 -3.75
C GLU A 134 3.53 -13.77 -2.28
N ALA A 135 3.07 -14.89 -1.75
CA ALA A 135 3.60 -15.39 -0.50
C ALA A 135 5.10 -15.65 -0.73
N PRO A 136 6.02 -15.03 -0.01
CA PRO A 136 7.41 -15.46 -0.09
C PRO A 136 7.47 -16.89 0.41
N ASP A 137 7.98 -17.79 -0.43
CA ASP A 137 8.29 -19.16 -0.08
C ASP A 137 9.53 -19.18 0.85
N ARG A 138 9.40 -18.57 2.02
CA ARG A 138 10.42 -18.59 3.07
C ARG A 138 9.98 -19.58 4.12
N LYS A 139 10.81 -20.61 4.33
CA LYS A 139 10.67 -21.55 5.46
C LYS A 139 10.36 -20.79 6.75
N GLY A 140 9.13 -20.91 7.24
CA GLY A 140 8.68 -20.33 8.50
C GLY A 140 7.46 -19.39 8.45
N ASP A 141 6.96 -19.02 7.27
CA ASP A 141 5.80 -18.13 7.11
C ASP A 141 4.52 -18.90 6.71
N ASP A 142 4.28 -20.06 7.29
CA ASP A 142 3.15 -20.94 6.92
C ASP A 142 1.74 -20.34 7.24
N GLU A 143 1.64 -19.13 7.79
CA GLU A 143 0.36 -18.63 8.34
C GLU A 143 -0.34 -17.53 7.52
N PHE A 144 0.20 -17.05 6.39
CA PHE A 144 -0.41 -15.87 5.72
C PHE A 144 -0.60 -16.07 4.21
N LEU A 145 -1.41 -17.03 3.82
CA LEU A 145 -1.98 -17.05 2.47
C LEU A 145 -3.10 -16.00 2.39
N ILE A 146 -2.79 -14.84 1.79
CA ILE A 146 -3.83 -13.87 1.39
C ILE A 146 -4.35 -14.34 0.03
N GLU A 147 -5.61 -14.73 -0.03
CA GLU A 147 -6.25 -15.01 -1.30
C GLU A 147 -6.23 -13.75 -2.18
N PRO A 148 -5.74 -13.82 -3.44
CA PRO A 148 -5.61 -12.65 -4.32
C PRO A 148 -6.90 -11.88 -4.51
N GLU A 149 -8.04 -12.56 -4.50
CA GLU A 149 -9.37 -11.95 -4.64
C GLU A 149 -9.80 -11.10 -3.43
N GLU A 150 -9.12 -11.24 -2.31
CA GLU A 150 -9.46 -10.53 -1.06
C GLU A 150 -8.63 -9.28 -0.82
N THR A 151 -7.60 -9.01 -1.61
CA THR A 151 -6.77 -7.82 -1.41
C THR A 151 -7.24 -6.63 -2.23
N SER A 152 -7.22 -5.45 -1.61
CA SER A 152 -7.37 -4.18 -2.28
C SER A 152 -6.32 -3.22 -1.75
N TYR A 153 -5.47 -2.74 -2.65
CA TYR A 153 -4.37 -1.87 -2.31
C TYR A 153 -4.29 -0.71 -3.30
N SER A 154 -4.22 0.50 -2.78
CA SER A 154 -4.01 1.70 -3.58
C SER A 154 -2.83 2.47 -3.04
N LEU A 155 -2.05 3.04 -3.94
CA LEU A 155 -0.84 3.79 -3.65
C LEU A 155 -0.98 5.21 -4.18
N TYR A 156 -0.62 6.19 -3.37
CA TYR A 156 -0.50 7.57 -3.82
C TYR A 156 0.71 8.22 -3.16
N GLY A 157 1.41 9.01 -3.93
CA GLY A 157 2.48 9.81 -3.38
C GLY A 157 2.86 10.98 -4.26
N THR A 158 3.83 11.75 -3.80
CA THR A 158 4.33 12.90 -4.54
C THR A 158 5.78 12.71 -4.95
N ILE A 159 6.18 13.38 -6.02
CA ILE A 159 7.57 13.40 -6.46
C ILE A 159 7.88 14.74 -7.11
N GLN A 160 9.12 15.20 -6.96
CA GLN A 160 9.58 16.37 -7.68
C GLN A 160 9.90 16.02 -9.13
N TYR A 161 9.52 16.88 -10.07
CA TYR A 161 9.72 16.68 -11.50
C TYR A 161 11.17 16.32 -11.87
N LYS A 162 12.16 17.07 -11.35
CA LYS A 162 13.59 16.79 -11.61
C LYS A 162 14.04 15.44 -11.04
N THR A 163 13.46 15.02 -9.93
CA THR A 163 13.73 13.72 -9.32
C THR A 163 13.14 12.60 -10.16
N LEU A 164 11.89 12.76 -10.59
CA LEU A 164 11.23 11.79 -11.47
C LEU A 164 12.03 11.56 -12.76
N GLN A 165 12.54 12.61 -13.40
CA GLN A 165 13.35 12.50 -14.64
C GLN A 165 14.56 11.58 -14.47
N ARG A 166 15.17 11.51 -13.29
CA ARG A 166 16.32 10.62 -13.02
C ARG A 166 15.95 9.14 -13.06
N TYR A 167 14.71 8.82 -12.69
CA TYR A 167 14.24 7.43 -12.62
C TYR A 167 13.46 7.02 -13.86
N PHE A 168 12.89 7.97 -14.60
CA PHE A 168 11.99 7.69 -15.71
C PHE A 168 12.69 6.88 -16.81
N LYS A 169 13.80 7.37 -17.33
CA LYS A 169 14.52 6.72 -18.43
C LYS A 169 14.98 5.30 -18.10
N PRO A 170 15.72 5.05 -16.97
CA PRO A 170 16.16 3.71 -16.62
C PRO A 170 15.03 2.71 -16.38
N ILE A 171 13.87 3.16 -15.95
CA ILE A 171 12.73 2.28 -15.66
C ILE A 171 11.97 1.94 -16.94
N VAL A 172 11.74 2.93 -17.81
CA VAL A 172 11.10 2.72 -19.11
C VAL A 172 11.93 1.79 -20.00
N GLU A 173 13.25 1.94 -20.01
CA GLU A 173 14.16 1.08 -20.77
C GLU A 173 14.15 -0.40 -20.28
N ARG A 174 13.65 -0.69 -19.10
CA ARG A 174 13.60 -2.07 -18.56
C ARG A 174 12.36 -2.86 -18.95
N GLU A 175 11.37 -2.23 -19.56
CA GLU A 175 10.13 -2.87 -20.05
C GLU A 175 9.41 -3.74 -19.00
N ASN A 176 9.58 -3.44 -17.69
CA ASN A 176 8.98 -4.22 -16.62
C ASN A 176 7.54 -3.81 -16.25
N GLY A 177 6.96 -2.86 -17.02
CA GLY A 177 5.60 -2.36 -16.78
C GLY A 177 5.44 -1.58 -15.46
N GLY A 178 6.54 -1.22 -14.80
CA GLY A 178 6.50 -0.57 -13.49
C GLY A 178 5.76 0.76 -13.51
N PHE A 179 6.06 1.63 -14.46
CA PHE A 179 5.39 2.93 -14.58
C PHE A 179 4.01 2.88 -15.22
N ASP A 180 3.70 1.83 -15.99
CA ASP A 180 2.42 1.70 -16.69
C ASP A 180 1.22 1.59 -15.73
N ARG A 181 1.49 1.24 -14.47
CA ARG A 181 0.49 1.13 -13.41
C ARG A 181 0.20 2.45 -12.70
N PHE A 182 1.01 3.48 -12.94
CA PHE A 182 0.88 4.77 -12.26
C PHE A 182 0.19 5.80 -13.13
N LEU A 183 -0.79 6.49 -12.55
CA LEU A 183 -1.37 7.70 -13.08
C LEU A 183 -0.54 8.89 -12.60
N PHE A 184 0.16 9.55 -13.50
CA PHE A 184 0.91 10.78 -13.23
C PHE A 184 0.03 12.01 -13.48
N VAL A 185 0.00 12.91 -12.52
CA VAL A 185 -0.78 14.16 -12.55
C VAL A 185 0.11 15.34 -12.24
#